data_3b08e58eb1fb771b46f37cb9ac20eadb
#
_entry.id   3b08e58eb1fb771b46f37cb9ac20eadb
#
_cell.length_a   1.000
_cell.length_b   1.000
_cell.length_c   1.000
_cell.angle_alpha   90.00
_cell.angle_beta   90.00
_cell.angle_gamma   90.00
#
_symmetry.space_group_name_H-M   'P 1'
#
loop_
_entity.id
_entity.type
_entity.pdbx_description
1 polymer ?
#
loop_
_entity_poly.entity_id
_entity_poly.type
_entity_poly.pdbx_seq_one_letter_code
_entity_poly.pdbx_strand_id
1 'polypeptide(L)'
;PITHFDASAHKTRFAAEVKGFEPSALFGARDSRKMDRFTQFATVATLEALAQSGLTIDNSNRDRVGILIGSGIGGIGTLIEQYEIMRQRGPERVSPFLIPMMISDGAAGNIAIRVGARGPNMSLATACASGTNALGEAAEMIRRGAADVMIAGAAEAAITSIAMAGMNVMTALSTRNEDPQKASRPF
;
A
#
# COMPACT_ATOMS: atom_id res chain seq x y z
N PRO A 1 16.33 13.40 4.09
CA PRO A 1 15.82 13.97 2.84
C PRO A 1 15.06 12.93 2.02
N ILE A 2 14.16 13.41 1.14
CA ILE A 2 13.51 12.59 0.12
C ILE A 2 14.55 12.15 -0.91
N THR A 3 14.49 10.90 -1.34
CA THR A 3 15.40 10.34 -2.35
C THR A 3 14.68 9.79 -3.59
N HIS A 4 13.35 9.66 -3.56
CA HIS A 4 12.56 9.11 -4.66
C HIS A 4 12.42 10.08 -5.85
N PHE A 5 12.58 11.38 -5.61
CA PHE A 5 12.53 12.44 -6.64
C PHE A 5 13.30 13.67 -6.17
N ASP A 6 13.58 14.62 -7.07
CA ASP A 6 14.16 15.91 -6.69
C ASP A 6 13.12 16.77 -5.96
N ALA A 7 13.32 16.91 -4.66
CA ALA A 7 12.43 17.67 -3.78
C ALA A 7 12.87 19.13 -3.59
N SER A 8 13.88 19.63 -4.33
CA SER A 8 14.46 20.98 -4.13
C SER A 8 13.43 22.12 -4.26
N ALA A 9 12.45 21.95 -5.14
CA ALA A 9 11.35 22.90 -5.36
C ALA A 9 10.19 22.75 -4.37
N HIS A 10 10.20 21.72 -3.50
CA HIS A 10 9.12 21.48 -2.55
C HIS A 10 9.35 22.19 -1.22
N LYS A 11 8.27 22.65 -0.59
CA LYS A 11 8.33 23.26 0.76
C LYS A 11 8.80 22.24 1.80
N THR A 12 8.34 20.99 1.72
CA THR A 12 8.80 19.89 2.55
C THR A 12 9.73 18.99 1.74
N ARG A 13 10.96 18.78 2.23
CA ARG A 13 12.03 18.06 1.53
C ARG A 13 12.50 16.80 2.24
N PHE A 14 11.73 16.32 3.20
CA PHE A 14 12.02 15.10 3.94
C PHE A 14 10.77 14.20 4.02
N ALA A 15 11.02 12.91 4.16
CA ALA A 15 10.00 11.88 4.37
C ALA A 15 10.63 10.66 5.03
N ALA A 16 9.80 9.81 5.64
CA ALA A 16 10.20 8.52 6.16
C ALA A 16 10.00 7.46 5.08
N GLU A 17 11.00 7.29 4.24
CA GLU A 17 11.01 6.30 3.16
C GLU A 17 11.44 4.92 3.70
N VAL A 18 10.81 3.85 3.20
CA VAL A 18 11.26 2.47 3.47
C VAL A 18 12.56 2.24 2.69
N LYS A 19 13.65 2.02 3.43
CA LYS A 19 14.99 1.80 2.88
C LYS A 19 15.29 0.31 2.72
N GLY A 20 16.16 -0.04 1.74
CA GLY A 20 16.64 -1.41 1.56
C GLY A 20 15.54 -2.41 1.19
N PHE A 21 14.44 -1.96 0.63
CA PHE A 21 13.33 -2.81 0.23
C PHE A 21 13.48 -3.24 -1.24
N GLU A 22 13.85 -4.50 -1.42
CA GLU A 22 14.12 -5.10 -2.73
C GLU A 22 13.03 -6.12 -3.10
N PRO A 23 11.91 -5.66 -3.71
CA PRO A 23 10.77 -6.54 -3.99
C PRO A 23 11.10 -7.68 -4.96
N SER A 24 12.05 -7.49 -5.87
CA SER A 24 12.48 -8.54 -6.79
C SER A 24 13.15 -9.72 -6.09
N ALA A 25 13.83 -9.48 -4.97
CA ALA A 25 14.42 -10.54 -4.16
C ALA A 25 13.35 -11.34 -3.39
N LEU A 26 12.25 -10.69 -3.02
CA LEU A 26 11.17 -11.28 -2.22
C LEU A 26 10.13 -12.01 -3.09
N PHE A 27 9.79 -11.47 -4.26
CA PHE A 27 8.69 -11.96 -5.11
C PHE A 27 9.15 -12.49 -6.47
N GLY A 28 10.43 -12.31 -6.80
CA GLY A 28 10.94 -12.47 -8.16
C GLY A 28 10.62 -11.27 -9.06
N ALA A 29 11.45 -11.05 -10.07
CA ALA A 29 11.36 -9.87 -10.94
C ALA A 29 10.05 -9.81 -11.76
N ARG A 30 9.42 -10.94 -12.07
CA ARG A 30 8.17 -11.01 -12.84
C ARG A 30 6.98 -10.53 -12.01
N ASP A 31 6.86 -11.01 -10.78
CA ASP A 31 5.68 -10.72 -9.93
C ASP A 31 5.79 -9.34 -9.31
N SER A 32 7.00 -8.90 -8.92
CA SER A 32 7.21 -7.55 -8.40
C SER A 32 6.79 -6.46 -9.38
N ARG A 33 6.97 -6.68 -10.70
CA ARG A 33 6.54 -5.73 -11.75
C ARG A 33 5.03 -5.65 -11.98
N LYS A 34 4.24 -6.54 -11.38
CA LYS A 34 2.77 -6.55 -11.46
C LYS A 34 2.11 -5.99 -10.22
N MET A 35 2.88 -5.50 -9.27
CA MET A 35 2.42 -4.95 -8.00
C MET A 35 2.94 -3.52 -7.83
N ASP A 36 2.04 -2.58 -7.53
CA ASP A 36 2.47 -1.27 -7.03
C ASP A 36 3.20 -1.41 -5.69
N ARG A 37 3.98 -0.42 -5.32
CA ARG A 37 4.80 -0.45 -4.12
C ARG A 37 3.99 -0.60 -2.82
N PHE A 38 2.78 0.00 -2.75
CA PHE A 38 1.92 -0.21 -1.58
C PHE A 38 1.47 -1.67 -1.45
N THR A 39 1.16 -2.34 -2.56
CA THR A 39 0.83 -3.77 -2.60
C THR A 39 2.02 -4.62 -2.16
N GLN A 40 3.22 -4.27 -2.59
CA GLN A 40 4.46 -4.95 -2.18
C GLN A 40 4.67 -4.85 -0.67
N PHE A 41 4.49 -3.65 -0.07
CA PHE A 41 4.59 -3.45 1.37
C PHE A 41 3.55 -4.26 2.14
N ALA A 42 2.28 -4.19 1.74
CA ALA A 42 1.21 -4.95 2.36
C ALA A 42 1.47 -6.46 2.32
N THR A 43 1.99 -6.94 1.20
CA THR A 43 2.27 -8.37 1.01
C THR A 43 3.40 -8.84 1.93
N VAL A 44 4.50 -8.10 2.04
CA VAL A 44 5.61 -8.46 2.94
C VAL A 44 5.15 -8.44 4.39
N ALA A 45 4.49 -7.36 4.82
CA ALA A 45 3.95 -7.27 6.18
C ALA A 45 2.98 -8.42 6.52
N THR A 46 2.17 -8.84 5.54
CA THR A 46 1.28 -10.00 5.69
C THR A 46 2.06 -11.30 5.87
N LEU A 47 3.10 -11.54 5.06
CA LEU A 47 3.92 -12.75 5.18
C LEU A 47 4.63 -12.82 6.53
N GLU A 48 5.15 -11.68 7.01
CA GLU A 48 5.75 -11.57 8.34
C GLU A 48 4.72 -11.85 9.45
N ALA A 49 3.52 -11.27 9.36
CA ALA A 49 2.45 -11.48 10.33
C ALA A 49 2.00 -12.95 10.37
N LEU A 50 1.88 -13.60 9.22
CA LEU A 50 1.55 -15.04 9.14
C LEU A 50 2.65 -15.89 9.78
N ALA A 51 3.92 -15.59 9.49
CA ALA A 51 5.04 -16.31 10.10
C ALA A 51 5.07 -16.16 11.62
N GLN A 52 4.79 -14.95 12.14
CA GLN A 52 4.76 -14.69 13.57
C GLN A 52 3.54 -15.33 14.27
N SER A 53 2.39 -15.37 13.60
CA SER A 53 1.17 -15.97 14.17
C SER A 53 1.21 -17.49 14.23
N GLY A 54 2.06 -18.14 13.46
CA GLY A 54 2.06 -19.59 13.27
C GLY A 54 0.85 -20.12 12.50
N LEU A 55 0.00 -19.24 11.96
CA LEU A 55 -1.17 -19.64 11.18
C LEU A 55 -0.74 -20.24 9.83
N THR A 56 -1.17 -21.45 9.56
CA THR A 56 -1.10 -22.06 8.23
C THR A 56 -2.47 -21.98 7.58
N ILE A 57 -2.52 -21.43 6.36
CA ILE A 57 -3.75 -21.38 5.56
C ILE A 57 -3.75 -22.59 4.64
N ASP A 58 -4.74 -23.46 4.79
CA ASP A 58 -4.87 -24.70 4.03
C ASP A 58 -6.34 -25.00 3.64
N ASN A 59 -6.60 -26.20 3.13
CA ASN A 59 -7.93 -26.60 2.69
C ASN A 59 -8.98 -26.65 3.84
N SER A 60 -8.55 -26.74 5.10
CA SER A 60 -9.47 -26.84 6.25
C SER A 60 -9.98 -25.48 6.70
N ASN A 61 -9.24 -24.38 6.46
CA ASN A 61 -9.57 -23.07 6.99
C ASN A 61 -9.63 -21.93 5.96
N ARG A 62 -9.08 -22.12 4.75
CA ARG A 62 -8.91 -21.03 3.75
C ARG A 62 -10.21 -20.29 3.40
N ASP A 63 -11.35 -20.97 3.42
CA ASP A 63 -12.65 -20.36 3.08
C ASP A 63 -13.18 -19.47 4.23
N ARG A 64 -12.55 -19.56 5.41
CA ARG A 64 -12.85 -18.78 6.61
C ARG A 64 -11.76 -17.76 6.97
N VAL A 65 -10.69 -17.66 6.16
CA VAL A 65 -9.64 -16.65 6.31
C VAL A 65 -9.89 -15.52 5.33
N GLY A 66 -10.19 -14.33 5.83
CA GLY A 66 -10.44 -13.13 5.02
C GLY A 66 -9.28 -12.15 5.05
N ILE A 67 -9.31 -11.18 4.12
CA ILE A 67 -8.29 -10.14 3.98
C ILE A 67 -8.96 -8.78 3.82
N LEU A 68 -8.50 -7.80 4.61
CA LEU A 68 -8.98 -6.44 4.57
C LEU A 68 -7.80 -5.46 4.68
N ILE A 69 -7.34 -4.95 3.55
CA ILE A 69 -6.21 -4.03 3.49
C ILE A 69 -6.69 -2.65 3.05
N GLY A 70 -6.51 -1.66 3.91
CA GLY A 70 -6.82 -0.27 3.61
C GLY A 70 -5.71 0.43 2.83
N SER A 71 -6.09 1.34 1.94
CA SER A 71 -5.19 2.30 1.30
C SER A 71 -5.96 3.58 1.01
N GLY A 72 -5.37 4.73 1.32
CA GLY A 72 -6.02 6.03 1.07
C GLY A 72 -5.98 6.43 -0.41
N ILE A 73 -4.93 6.06 -1.13
CA ILE A 73 -4.68 6.52 -2.50
C ILE A 73 -4.49 5.36 -3.48
N GLY A 74 -4.02 4.21 -3.02
CA GLY A 74 -3.65 3.09 -3.89
C GLY A 74 -2.36 3.35 -4.67
N GLY A 75 -2.28 2.84 -5.90
CA GLY A 75 -1.07 2.84 -6.72
C GLY A 75 -0.81 4.16 -7.45
N ILE A 76 -0.69 5.27 -6.73
CA ILE A 76 -0.40 6.58 -7.32
C ILE A 76 0.94 6.61 -8.07
N GLY A 77 1.95 5.90 -7.58
CA GLY A 77 3.25 5.80 -8.24
C GLY A 77 3.12 5.16 -9.63
N THR A 78 2.40 4.05 -9.71
CA THR A 78 2.08 3.37 -10.97
C THR A 78 1.31 4.29 -11.92
N LEU A 79 0.29 5.02 -11.43
CA LEU A 79 -0.50 5.94 -12.25
C LEU A 79 0.39 7.01 -12.88
N ILE A 80 1.27 7.64 -12.12
CA ILE A 80 2.18 8.70 -12.60
C ILE A 80 3.13 8.13 -13.66
N GLU A 81 3.77 7.00 -13.38
CA GLU A 81 4.69 6.35 -14.31
C GLU A 81 4.01 6.01 -15.64
N GLN A 82 2.84 5.38 -15.59
CA GLN A 82 2.11 4.97 -16.78
C GLN A 82 1.52 6.16 -17.55
N TYR A 83 1.17 7.24 -16.87
CA TYR A 83 0.79 8.49 -17.53
C TYR A 83 1.95 9.09 -18.32
N GLU A 84 3.16 9.11 -17.77
CA GLU A 84 4.34 9.58 -18.50
C GLU A 84 4.71 8.68 -19.69
N ILE A 85 4.56 7.36 -19.54
CA ILE A 85 4.73 6.42 -20.66
C ILE A 85 3.71 6.73 -21.77
N MET A 86 2.44 6.91 -21.42
CA MET A 86 1.40 7.26 -22.37
C MET A 86 1.71 8.58 -23.10
N ARG A 87 2.13 9.61 -22.36
CA ARG A 87 2.49 10.91 -22.93
C ARG A 87 3.65 10.84 -23.93
N GLN A 88 4.69 10.06 -23.59
CA GLN A 88 5.92 10.00 -24.38
C GLN A 88 5.87 8.99 -25.54
N ARG A 89 5.12 7.89 -25.37
CA ARG A 89 5.19 6.72 -26.26
C ARG A 89 3.84 6.31 -26.84
N GLY A 90 2.74 6.98 -26.44
CA GLY A 90 1.38 6.69 -26.88
C GLY A 90 0.64 5.66 -26.02
N PRO A 91 -0.70 5.59 -26.18
CA PRO A 91 -1.56 4.77 -25.33
C PRO A 91 -1.29 3.27 -25.43
N GLU A 92 -0.83 2.78 -26.56
CA GLU A 92 -0.50 1.36 -26.81
C GLU A 92 0.70 0.85 -25.98
N ARG A 93 1.41 1.75 -25.30
CA ARG A 93 2.57 1.43 -24.47
C ARG A 93 2.28 1.39 -22.98
N VAL A 94 1.05 1.69 -22.60
CA VAL A 94 0.60 1.60 -21.19
C VAL A 94 0.57 0.13 -20.77
N SER A 95 0.98 -0.13 -19.54
CA SER A 95 0.99 -1.48 -18.98
C SER A 95 -0.43 -2.07 -18.91
N PRO A 96 -0.65 -3.32 -19.34
CA PRO A 96 -1.93 -4.01 -19.13
C PRO A 96 -2.24 -4.23 -17.62
N PHE A 97 -1.26 -4.07 -16.77
CA PHE A 97 -1.41 -4.16 -15.31
C PHE A 97 -1.70 -2.81 -14.64
N LEU A 98 -1.79 -1.69 -15.40
CA LEU A 98 -2.07 -0.37 -14.82
C LEU A 98 -3.25 -0.40 -13.84
N ILE A 99 -4.40 -0.87 -14.30
CA ILE A 99 -5.62 -0.85 -13.47
C ILE A 99 -5.49 -1.75 -12.24
N PRO A 100 -5.11 -3.05 -12.34
CA PRO A 100 -4.91 -3.90 -11.17
C PRO A 100 -3.86 -3.38 -10.18
N MET A 101 -2.84 -2.65 -10.64
CA MET A 101 -1.82 -2.07 -9.79
C MET A 101 -2.26 -0.78 -9.11
N MET A 102 -3.15 -0.02 -9.77
CA MET A 102 -3.57 1.31 -9.31
C MET A 102 -4.67 1.25 -8.24
N ILE A 103 -5.62 0.32 -8.38
CA ILE A 103 -6.80 0.25 -7.50
C ILE A 103 -6.41 -0.17 -6.07
N SER A 104 -7.12 0.40 -5.08
CA SER A 104 -6.79 0.22 -3.66
C SER A 104 -6.97 -1.22 -3.17
N ASP A 105 -7.87 -2.01 -3.78
CA ASP A 105 -8.09 -3.41 -3.45
C ASP A 105 -7.03 -4.36 -4.05
N GLY A 106 -6.17 -3.85 -4.91
CA GLY A 106 -5.06 -4.60 -5.49
C GLY A 106 -4.18 -5.30 -4.47
N ALA A 107 -3.96 -4.69 -3.29
CA ALA A 107 -3.20 -5.31 -2.21
C ALA A 107 -3.94 -6.52 -1.63
N ALA A 108 -5.22 -6.38 -1.26
CA ALA A 108 -6.01 -7.46 -0.68
C ALA A 108 -6.14 -8.65 -1.65
N GLY A 109 -6.40 -8.37 -2.94
CA GLY A 109 -6.49 -9.39 -3.99
C GLY A 109 -5.17 -10.15 -4.21
N ASN A 110 -4.05 -9.44 -4.32
CA ASN A 110 -2.72 -10.06 -4.48
C ASN A 110 -2.35 -10.94 -3.28
N ILE A 111 -2.61 -10.46 -2.06
CA ILE A 111 -2.36 -11.22 -0.83
C ILE A 111 -3.21 -12.49 -0.82
N ALA A 112 -4.52 -12.41 -1.10
CA ALA A 112 -5.42 -13.56 -1.13
C ALA A 112 -4.93 -14.65 -2.07
N ILE A 113 -4.54 -14.29 -3.28
CA ILE A 113 -4.00 -15.22 -4.28
C ILE A 113 -2.72 -15.87 -3.76
N ARG A 114 -1.84 -15.10 -3.15
CA ARG A 114 -0.53 -15.57 -2.68
C ARG A 114 -0.62 -16.52 -1.49
N VAL A 115 -1.49 -16.20 -0.52
CA VAL A 115 -1.62 -17.01 0.70
C VAL A 115 -2.71 -18.08 0.61
N GLY A 116 -3.51 -18.07 -0.45
CA GLY A 116 -4.58 -19.03 -0.68
C GLY A 116 -5.86 -18.77 0.14
N ALA A 117 -6.02 -17.59 0.75
CA ALA A 117 -7.22 -17.21 1.48
C ALA A 117 -8.41 -17.00 0.55
N ARG A 118 -9.61 -17.46 0.96
CA ARG A 118 -10.84 -17.43 0.17
C ARG A 118 -12.05 -16.88 0.92
N GLY A 119 -11.85 -16.43 2.15
CA GLY A 119 -12.87 -15.71 2.91
C GLY A 119 -13.13 -14.31 2.37
N PRO A 120 -13.81 -13.43 3.11
CA PRO A 120 -14.08 -12.05 2.69
C PRO A 120 -12.81 -11.34 2.25
N ASN A 121 -12.85 -10.66 1.10
CA ASN A 121 -11.71 -9.93 0.55
C ASN A 121 -12.17 -8.55 0.10
N MET A 122 -11.60 -7.49 0.67
CA MET A 122 -11.94 -6.13 0.32
C MET A 122 -10.88 -5.12 0.74
N SER A 123 -11.05 -3.88 0.31
CA SER A 123 -10.26 -2.74 0.74
C SER A 123 -11.15 -1.66 1.33
N LEU A 124 -10.59 -0.84 2.21
CA LEU A 124 -11.21 0.39 2.72
C LEU A 124 -10.35 1.60 2.36
N ALA A 125 -11.00 2.71 2.04
CA ALA A 125 -10.37 3.99 1.75
C ALA A 125 -11.02 5.09 2.60
N THR A 126 -10.45 5.35 3.76
CA THR A 126 -10.85 6.42 4.69
C THR A 126 -9.67 7.32 5.01
N ALA A 127 -8.91 7.66 3.97
CA ALA A 127 -7.68 8.46 4.05
C ALA A 127 -6.71 7.90 5.11
N CYS A 128 -6.16 8.76 6.00
CA CYS A 128 -5.22 8.35 7.04
C CYS A 128 -5.81 7.36 8.07
N ALA A 129 -7.14 7.24 8.15
CA ALA A 129 -7.83 6.32 9.04
C ALA A 129 -8.04 4.91 8.44
N SER A 130 -7.65 4.68 7.18
CA SER A 130 -7.91 3.41 6.48
C SER A 130 -7.46 2.18 7.26
N GLY A 131 -6.28 2.25 7.90
CA GLY A 131 -5.76 1.14 8.71
C GLY A 131 -6.59 0.85 9.94
N THR A 132 -6.95 1.89 10.70
CA THR A 132 -7.78 1.76 11.91
C THR A 132 -9.16 1.21 11.55
N ASN A 133 -9.78 1.73 10.48
CA ASN A 133 -11.08 1.27 10.03
C ASN A 133 -11.02 -0.17 9.51
N ALA A 134 -9.94 -0.56 8.82
CA ALA A 134 -9.74 -1.94 8.40
C ALA A 134 -9.68 -2.90 9.56
N LEU A 135 -8.99 -2.55 10.64
CA LEU A 135 -8.94 -3.37 11.87
C LEU A 135 -10.32 -3.47 12.55
N GLY A 136 -11.04 -2.36 12.63
CA GLY A 136 -12.39 -2.33 13.22
C GLY A 136 -13.37 -3.19 12.44
N GLU A 137 -13.44 -3.03 11.11
CA GLU A 137 -14.34 -3.83 10.28
C GLU A 137 -13.95 -5.31 10.25
N ALA A 138 -12.66 -5.63 10.25
CA ALA A 138 -12.20 -7.00 10.37
C ALA A 138 -12.66 -7.68 11.67
N ALA A 139 -12.60 -6.95 12.80
CA ALA A 139 -13.12 -7.44 14.07
C ALA A 139 -14.63 -7.69 14.01
N GLU A 140 -15.40 -6.79 13.37
CA GLU A 140 -16.84 -6.99 13.17
C GLU A 140 -17.16 -8.16 12.25
N MET A 141 -16.33 -8.40 11.21
CA MET A 141 -16.48 -9.59 10.35
C MET A 141 -16.35 -10.89 11.13
N ILE A 142 -15.40 -10.96 12.05
CA ILE A 142 -15.23 -12.12 12.94
C ILE A 142 -16.43 -12.21 13.90
N ARG A 143 -16.84 -11.13 14.55
CA ARG A 143 -17.97 -11.12 15.50
C ARG A 143 -19.29 -11.58 14.88
N ARG A 144 -19.56 -11.18 13.63
CA ARG A 144 -20.77 -11.59 12.91
C ARG A 144 -20.64 -12.96 12.21
N GLY A 145 -19.54 -13.67 12.39
CA GLY A 145 -19.31 -15.00 11.84
C GLY A 145 -19.03 -15.04 10.33
N ALA A 146 -18.67 -13.89 9.71
CA ALA A 146 -18.32 -13.85 8.28
C ALA A 146 -16.95 -14.48 7.99
N ALA A 147 -16.04 -14.46 8.95
CA ALA A 147 -14.74 -15.12 8.91
C ALA A 147 -14.34 -15.60 10.31
N ASP A 148 -13.41 -16.54 10.38
CA ASP A 148 -12.83 -17.00 11.64
C ASP A 148 -11.49 -16.29 11.90
N VAL A 149 -10.80 -15.90 10.82
CA VAL A 149 -9.55 -15.15 10.84
C VAL A 149 -9.62 -14.02 9.81
N MET A 150 -9.12 -12.84 10.19
CA MET A 150 -8.95 -11.72 9.27
C MET A 150 -7.51 -11.22 9.29
N ILE A 151 -6.88 -11.18 8.12
CA ILE A 151 -5.63 -10.44 7.89
C ILE A 151 -6.04 -9.01 7.58
N ALA A 152 -5.71 -8.09 8.48
CA ALA A 152 -6.17 -6.71 8.39
C ALA A 152 -5.05 -5.71 8.66
N GLY A 153 -5.10 -4.58 7.97
CA GLY A 153 -4.14 -3.49 8.13
C GLY A 153 -4.26 -2.47 7.00
N ALA A 154 -3.20 -1.72 6.77
CA ALA A 154 -3.11 -0.78 5.66
C ALA A 154 -1.69 -0.63 5.15
N ALA A 155 -1.56 -0.20 3.90
CA ALA A 155 -0.30 0.20 3.31
C ALA A 155 -0.49 1.38 2.36
N GLU A 156 0.53 2.24 2.29
CA GLU A 156 0.54 3.40 1.42
C GLU A 156 1.95 3.63 0.85
N ALA A 157 2.05 4.05 -0.40
CA ALA A 157 3.31 4.38 -1.06
C ALA A 157 3.20 5.72 -1.80
N ALA A 158 2.77 6.76 -1.08
CA ALA A 158 2.42 8.06 -1.63
C ALA A 158 3.57 9.11 -1.61
N ILE A 159 4.82 8.72 -1.34
CA ILE A 159 5.96 9.64 -1.40
C ILE A 159 6.35 9.88 -2.87
N THR A 160 5.52 10.65 -3.55
CA THR A 160 5.69 11.06 -4.94
C THR A 160 5.68 12.59 -5.04
N SER A 161 6.28 13.16 -6.09
CA SER A 161 6.36 14.61 -6.24
C SER A 161 4.98 15.26 -6.20
N ILE A 162 3.99 14.75 -6.94
CA ILE A 162 2.65 15.32 -6.99
C ILE A 162 1.89 15.20 -5.66
N ALA A 163 2.01 14.06 -4.96
CA ALA A 163 1.35 13.89 -3.66
C ALA A 163 1.96 14.83 -2.61
N MET A 164 3.30 14.95 -2.58
CA MET A 164 3.98 15.90 -1.71
C MET A 164 3.63 17.35 -2.03
N ALA A 165 3.49 17.71 -3.31
CA ALA A 165 3.04 19.04 -3.72
C ALA A 165 1.61 19.34 -3.24
N GLY A 166 0.69 18.40 -3.45
CA GLY A 166 -0.69 18.51 -2.98
C GLY A 166 -0.80 18.71 -1.48
N MET A 167 -0.09 17.88 -0.69
CA MET A 167 -0.07 17.99 0.77
C MET A 167 0.60 19.29 1.25
N ASN A 168 1.61 19.79 0.54
CA ASN A 168 2.22 21.09 0.83
C ASN A 168 1.26 22.25 0.59
N VAL A 169 0.47 22.21 -0.50
CA VAL A 169 -0.54 23.25 -0.80
C VAL A 169 -1.66 23.22 0.25
N MET A 170 -2.03 22.06 0.72
CA MET A 170 -3.00 21.89 1.83
C MET A 170 -2.43 22.34 3.19
N THR A 171 -1.15 22.68 3.27
CA THR A 171 -0.44 23.01 4.53
C THR A 171 -0.46 21.86 5.57
N ALA A 172 -0.58 20.62 5.09
CA ALA A 172 -0.68 19.44 5.94
C ALA A 172 0.69 18.90 6.38
N LEU A 173 1.77 19.35 5.77
CA LEU A 173 3.12 18.87 6.05
C LEU A 173 3.95 19.91 6.81
N SER A 174 4.80 19.41 7.72
CA SER A 174 5.82 20.24 8.34
C SER A 174 6.86 20.69 7.32
N THR A 175 7.28 21.95 7.41
CA THR A 175 8.36 22.54 6.59
C THR A 175 9.69 22.61 7.35
N ARG A 176 9.82 21.92 8.48
CA ARG A 176 11.03 21.93 9.32
C ARG A 176 12.13 21.04 8.71
N ASN A 177 12.65 21.47 7.57
CA ASN A 177 13.65 20.74 6.81
C ASN A 177 15.00 20.61 7.53
N GLU A 178 15.33 21.56 8.42
CA GLU A 178 16.61 21.64 9.15
C GLU A 178 16.70 20.60 10.27
N ASP A 179 15.53 20.18 10.82
CA ASP A 179 15.48 19.23 11.91
C ASP A 179 14.27 18.29 11.71
N PRO A 180 14.33 17.39 10.71
CA PRO A 180 13.20 16.52 10.36
C PRO A 180 12.83 15.52 11.46
N GLN A 181 13.77 15.15 12.32
CA GLN A 181 13.50 14.24 13.44
C GLN A 181 12.59 14.85 14.50
N LYS A 182 12.55 16.20 14.59
CA LYS A 182 11.65 16.94 15.46
C LYS A 182 10.53 17.64 14.72
N ALA A 183 10.21 17.23 13.51
CA ALA A 183 9.19 17.86 12.67
C ALA A 183 7.76 17.52 13.11
N SER A 184 7.53 16.29 13.57
CA SER A 184 6.22 15.85 14.09
C SER A 184 6.01 16.47 15.49
N ARG A 185 5.07 17.40 15.58
CA ARG A 185 4.73 18.13 16.81
C ARG A 185 3.23 18.38 16.84
N PRO A 186 2.42 17.36 17.13
CA PRO A 186 0.98 17.52 17.32
C PRO A 186 0.77 18.39 18.59
N PHE A 187 0.03 19.48 18.44
CA PHE A 187 -0.23 20.50 19.47
C PHE A 187 0.97 21.37 19.83
#